data_c959207804c72e9c701903d704c53d99
#
_entry.id   c959207804c72e9c701903d704c53d99
#
_cell.length_a   1.000
_cell.length_b   1.000
_cell.length_c   1.000
_cell.angle_alpha   90.00
_cell.angle_beta   90.00
_cell.angle_gamma   90.00
#
_symmetry.space_group_name_H-M   'P 1'
#
loop_
_entity.id
_entity.type
_entity.pdbx_description
1 polymer ?
#
loop_
_entity_poly.entity_id
_entity_poly.type
_entity_poly.pdbx_seq_one_letter_code
_entity_poly.pdbx_strand_id
1 'polypeptide(L)'
;FTHFRNAQVRVRFLSLTKGILGAIQTREFNIPATLVEDSHGVFAVTLIKDSPFEIRRARSATGISGTLFIGSKKLPVLDVSYAKDDPRVLIIPIPAQSAQGLHRFQIDSDPYHFPKAILVDPNGKGYGEMAFNIHAENDQYIELKSGIIRSLSGEFTQSTGDFTFSQTGHFLGVLVNRNHAIRLPDLSSPYKMPLGDSFDPERTSLLSSILERKVRILNAELH
;
A
#
# COMPACT_ATOMS: atom_id res chain seq x y z
N PHE A 1 -11.42 14.98 2.50
CA PHE A 1 -10.17 14.94 3.25
C PHE A 1 -10.37 14.47 4.69
N THR A 2 -11.36 15.00 5.40
CA THR A 2 -11.71 14.52 6.76
C THR A 2 -12.03 13.02 6.77
N HIS A 3 -12.77 12.52 5.79
CA HIS A 3 -13.04 11.09 5.63
C HIS A 3 -11.75 10.27 5.49
N PHE A 4 -10.78 10.75 4.71
CA PHE A 4 -9.48 10.13 4.57
C PHE A 4 -8.75 10.02 5.92
N ARG A 5 -8.69 11.11 6.68
CA ARG A 5 -8.03 11.10 8.00
C ARG A 5 -8.65 10.08 8.96
N ASN A 6 -9.97 9.89 8.89
CA ASN A 6 -10.68 8.91 9.72
C ASN A 6 -10.46 7.46 9.28
N ALA A 7 -10.12 7.23 8.00
CA ALA A 7 -9.77 5.92 7.46
C ALA A 7 -8.25 5.62 7.51
N GLN A 8 -7.44 6.59 7.95
CA GLN A 8 -6.00 6.44 8.05
C GLN A 8 -5.63 5.67 9.33
N VAL A 9 -4.70 4.74 9.18
CA VAL A 9 -4.13 3.95 10.29
C VAL A 9 -2.62 3.98 10.21
N ARG A 10 -1.96 3.60 11.30
CA ARG A 10 -0.50 3.44 11.34
C ARG A 10 -0.14 2.01 11.66
N VAL A 11 0.86 1.51 10.97
CA VAL A 11 1.41 0.17 11.22
C VAL A 11 2.87 0.32 11.62
N ARG A 12 3.22 -0.26 12.75
CA ARG A 12 4.60 -0.36 13.20
C ARG A 12 5.12 -1.77 12.94
N PHE A 13 6.22 -1.87 12.22
CA PHE A 13 6.92 -3.13 12.02
C PHE A 13 8.29 -3.11 12.68
N LEU A 14 8.68 -4.24 13.24
CA LEU A 14 10.04 -4.51 13.70
C LEU A 14 10.64 -5.57 12.80
N SER A 15 11.77 -5.28 12.19
CA SER A 15 12.52 -6.21 11.35
C SER A 15 13.85 -6.58 12.01
N LEU A 16 14.10 -7.86 12.09
CA LEU A 16 15.36 -8.44 12.56
C LEU A 16 16.22 -8.83 11.37
N THR A 17 17.49 -8.47 11.41
CA THR A 17 18.49 -8.88 10.40
C THR A 17 19.74 -9.34 11.08
N LYS A 18 20.46 -10.25 10.45
CA LYS A 18 21.75 -10.73 10.95
C LYS A 18 22.87 -9.88 10.35
N GLY A 19 23.63 -9.20 11.20
CA GLY A 19 24.80 -8.42 10.80
C GLY A 19 26.00 -9.31 10.44
N ILE A 20 27.04 -8.70 9.90
CA ILE A 20 28.26 -9.38 9.39
C ILE A 20 28.92 -10.26 10.46
N LEU A 21 28.92 -9.83 11.72
CA LEU A 21 29.48 -10.57 12.85
C LEU A 21 28.47 -11.47 13.57
N GLY A 22 27.31 -11.74 12.97
CA GLY A 22 26.27 -12.55 13.55
C GLY A 22 25.39 -11.85 14.57
N ALA A 23 25.65 -10.59 14.92
CA ALA A 23 24.81 -9.82 15.82
C ALA A 23 23.44 -9.54 15.18
N ILE A 24 22.37 -9.70 15.96
CA ILE A 24 21.01 -9.36 15.51
C ILE A 24 20.82 -7.85 15.61
N GLN A 25 20.42 -7.25 14.50
CA GLN A 25 20.04 -5.85 14.42
C GLN A 25 18.53 -5.73 14.29
N THR A 26 17.94 -4.88 15.10
CA THR A 26 16.50 -4.56 15.04
C THR A 26 16.30 -3.20 14.42
N ARG A 27 15.39 -3.11 13.46
CA ARG A 27 14.98 -1.86 12.83
C ARG A 27 13.47 -1.67 12.93
N GLU A 28 13.04 -0.49 13.34
CA GLU A 28 11.65 -0.11 13.42
C GLU A 28 11.22 0.69 12.19
N PHE A 29 10.01 0.42 11.71
CA PHE A 29 9.35 1.13 10.60
C PHE A 29 7.95 1.54 11.04
N ASN A 30 7.59 2.81 10.82
CA ASN A 30 6.26 3.35 11.08
C ASN A 30 5.65 3.79 9.76
N ILE A 31 4.62 3.08 9.31
CA ILE A 31 4.08 3.21 7.97
C ILE A 31 2.63 3.67 8.04
N PRO A 32 2.24 4.74 7.33
CA PRO A 32 0.84 5.10 7.16
C PRO A 32 0.16 4.14 6.18
N ALA A 33 -1.08 3.79 6.46
CA ALA A 33 -1.93 2.99 5.58
C ALA A 33 -3.35 3.53 5.59
N THR A 34 -4.13 3.25 4.55
CA THR A 34 -5.55 3.59 4.49
C THR A 34 -6.42 2.32 4.55
N LEU A 35 -7.57 2.42 5.20
CA LEU A 35 -8.51 1.32 5.30
C LEU A 35 -9.39 1.26 4.04
N VAL A 36 -9.39 0.10 3.41
CA VAL A 36 -10.15 -0.20 2.19
C VAL A 36 -10.95 -1.48 2.40
N GLU A 37 -12.15 -1.54 1.90
CA GLU A 37 -13.03 -2.69 1.96
C GLU A 37 -13.33 -3.21 0.56
N ASP A 38 -13.28 -4.54 0.41
CA ASP A 38 -13.78 -5.27 -0.74
C ASP A 38 -14.75 -6.38 -0.31
N SER A 39 -15.12 -7.25 -1.24
CA SER A 39 -16.02 -8.39 -0.96
C SER A 39 -15.42 -9.42 0.03
N HIS A 40 -14.11 -9.38 0.29
CA HIS A 40 -13.40 -10.32 1.16
C HIS A 40 -13.19 -9.77 2.58
N GLY A 41 -13.36 -8.46 2.78
CA GLY A 41 -13.21 -7.83 4.08
C GLY A 41 -12.58 -6.45 4.06
N VAL A 42 -12.04 -6.05 5.21
CA VAL A 42 -11.36 -4.77 5.41
C VAL A 42 -9.85 -5.00 5.48
N PHE A 43 -9.12 -4.16 4.80
CA PHE A 43 -7.66 -4.23 4.69
C PHE A 43 -7.05 -2.85 4.92
N ALA A 44 -5.85 -2.82 5.50
CA ALA A 44 -5.00 -1.63 5.45
C ALA A 44 -4.08 -1.76 4.24
N VAL A 45 -4.11 -0.76 3.36
CA VAL A 45 -3.33 -0.73 2.10
C VAL A 45 -2.26 0.33 2.20
N THR A 46 -1.06 0.00 1.74
CA THR A 46 0.09 0.91 1.70
C THR A 46 1.10 0.50 0.63
N LEU A 47 2.09 1.34 0.36
CA LEU A 47 3.23 1.00 -0.49
C LEU A 47 4.32 0.34 0.35
N ILE A 48 5.08 -0.60 -0.23
CA ILE A 48 6.22 -1.26 0.46
C ILE A 48 7.43 -0.35 0.67
N LYS A 49 7.47 0.79 -0.01
CA LYS A 49 8.56 1.76 0.10
C LYS A 49 8.76 2.18 1.56
N ASP A 50 10.01 2.28 1.96
CA ASP A 50 10.43 2.62 3.32
C ASP A 50 9.88 1.67 4.41
N SER A 51 9.63 0.40 4.03
CA SER A 51 9.14 -0.67 4.90
C SER A 51 10.12 -1.85 4.98
N PRO A 52 9.93 -2.79 5.90
CA PRO A 52 10.68 -4.04 5.91
C PRO A 52 10.31 -4.96 4.74
N PHE A 53 9.23 -4.65 4.03
CA PHE A 53 8.70 -5.45 2.91
C PHE A 53 9.24 -5.03 1.55
N GLU A 54 10.11 -4.02 1.46
CA GLU A 54 10.91 -3.84 0.25
C GLU A 54 11.61 -5.16 -0.08
N ILE A 55 11.45 -5.64 -1.30
CA ILE A 55 11.74 -7.03 -1.68
C ILE A 55 13.15 -7.48 -1.24
N ARG A 56 14.14 -6.60 -1.37
CA ARG A 56 15.53 -6.90 -0.95
C ARG A 56 15.67 -6.93 0.58
N ARG A 57 14.97 -6.05 1.30
CA ARG A 57 14.97 -6.04 2.78
C ARG A 57 14.27 -7.27 3.33
N ALA A 58 13.10 -7.61 2.79
CA ALA A 58 12.36 -8.80 3.21
C ALA A 58 13.19 -10.07 3.04
N ARG A 59 13.95 -10.19 1.93
CA ARG A 59 14.85 -11.33 1.68
C ARG A 59 15.93 -11.50 2.74
N SER A 60 16.43 -10.42 3.31
CA SER A 60 17.51 -10.45 4.33
C SER A 60 16.99 -10.49 5.77
N ALA A 61 15.70 -10.40 5.99
CA ALA A 61 15.12 -10.45 7.31
C ALA A 61 15.17 -11.85 7.90
N THR A 62 15.51 -11.94 9.19
CA THR A 62 15.44 -13.17 10.00
C THR A 62 14.19 -13.21 10.85
N GLY A 63 13.45 -12.11 10.96
CA GLY A 63 12.17 -11.98 11.62
C GLY A 63 11.52 -10.65 11.29
N ILE A 64 10.20 -10.66 11.11
CA ILE A 64 9.39 -9.44 10.99
C ILE A 64 8.15 -9.62 11.86
N SER A 65 7.87 -8.64 12.71
CA SER A 65 6.63 -8.55 13.48
C SER A 65 5.95 -7.21 13.25
N GLY A 66 4.64 -7.15 13.43
CA GLY A 66 3.85 -5.95 13.16
C GLY A 66 2.77 -5.67 14.19
N THR A 67 2.50 -4.39 14.40
CA THR A 67 1.39 -3.89 15.22
C THR A 67 0.65 -2.80 14.46
N LEU A 68 -0.64 -2.99 14.28
CA LEU A 68 -1.54 -2.02 13.68
C LEU A 68 -2.16 -1.15 14.79
N PHE A 69 -2.16 0.16 14.59
CA PHE A 69 -2.74 1.15 15.51
C PHE A 69 -3.99 1.76 14.86
N ILE A 70 -5.14 1.57 15.53
CA ILE A 70 -6.44 2.11 15.12
C ILE A 70 -7.01 2.89 16.30
N GLY A 71 -6.87 4.20 16.28
CA GLY A 71 -7.17 5.03 17.45
C GLY A 71 -6.32 4.58 18.65
N SER A 72 -6.97 4.20 19.76
CA SER A 72 -6.31 3.67 20.95
C SER A 72 -6.05 2.15 20.92
N LYS A 73 -6.61 1.44 19.94
CA LYS A 73 -6.47 -0.02 19.83
C LYS A 73 -5.14 -0.39 19.18
N LYS A 74 -4.54 -1.48 19.69
CA LYS A 74 -3.33 -2.11 19.12
C LYS A 74 -3.69 -3.53 18.74
N LEU A 75 -3.46 -3.89 17.48
CA LEU A 75 -3.73 -5.22 16.94
C LEU A 75 -2.45 -5.83 16.41
N PRO A 76 -2.14 -7.10 16.69
CA PRO A 76 -1.02 -7.77 16.07
C PRO A 76 -1.32 -7.96 14.57
N VAL A 77 -0.30 -7.76 13.73
CA VAL A 77 -0.36 -8.10 12.32
C VAL A 77 0.21 -9.51 12.18
N LEU A 78 -0.64 -10.47 11.86
CA LEU A 78 -0.27 -11.89 11.79
C LEU A 78 0.29 -12.27 10.42
N ASP A 79 -0.17 -11.63 9.38
CA ASP A 79 0.32 -11.80 8.02
C ASP A 79 0.12 -10.52 7.21
N VAL A 80 0.83 -10.45 6.10
CA VAL A 80 0.66 -9.42 5.06
C VAL A 80 0.62 -10.10 3.69
N SER A 81 0.09 -9.42 2.69
CA SER A 81 0.13 -9.87 1.31
C SER A 81 0.71 -8.78 0.42
N TYR A 82 1.47 -9.16 -0.58
CA TYR A 82 1.82 -8.27 -1.70
C TYR A 82 0.71 -8.32 -2.74
N ALA A 83 0.32 -7.17 -3.28
CA ALA A 83 -0.72 -7.15 -4.31
C ALA A 83 -0.31 -8.03 -5.51
N LYS A 84 -1.29 -8.74 -6.08
CA LYS A 84 -1.02 -9.74 -7.13
C LYS A 84 -0.49 -9.12 -8.42
N ASP A 85 -0.94 -7.92 -8.75
CA ASP A 85 -0.64 -7.26 -10.02
C ASP A 85 0.59 -6.35 -9.92
N ASP A 86 0.81 -5.74 -8.74
CA ASP A 86 2.03 -4.98 -8.46
C ASP A 86 2.51 -5.22 -7.02
N PRO A 87 3.59 -5.99 -6.82
CA PRO A 87 4.08 -6.33 -5.49
C PRO A 87 4.71 -5.15 -4.73
N ARG A 88 4.70 -3.94 -5.30
CA ARG A 88 5.08 -2.72 -4.55
C ARG A 88 3.99 -2.26 -3.59
N VAL A 89 2.78 -2.82 -3.67
CA VAL A 89 1.68 -2.54 -2.73
C VAL A 89 1.55 -3.67 -1.71
N LEU A 90 1.42 -3.29 -0.45
CA LEU A 90 1.19 -4.16 0.69
C LEU A 90 -0.27 -4.10 1.13
N ILE A 91 -0.84 -5.25 1.41
CA ILE A 91 -2.21 -5.46 1.85
C ILE A 91 -2.16 -6.17 3.19
N ILE A 92 -2.76 -5.57 4.22
CA ILE A 92 -2.75 -6.07 5.59
C ILE A 92 -4.18 -6.36 5.99
N PRO A 93 -4.57 -7.62 6.21
CA PRO A 93 -5.93 -7.96 6.59
C PRO A 93 -6.28 -7.44 8.00
N ILE A 94 -7.48 -6.92 8.15
CA ILE A 94 -8.02 -6.46 9.43
C ILE A 94 -9.06 -7.46 9.91
N PRO A 95 -8.94 -8.02 11.13
CA PRO A 95 -9.96 -8.92 11.65
C PRO A 95 -11.35 -8.26 11.65
N ALA A 96 -12.38 -8.97 11.18
CA ALA A 96 -13.73 -8.43 11.00
C ALA A 96 -14.29 -7.77 12.27
N GLN A 97 -14.04 -8.36 13.44
CA GLN A 97 -14.45 -7.81 14.74
C GLN A 97 -13.79 -6.46 15.05
N SER A 98 -12.54 -6.27 14.60
CA SER A 98 -11.79 -5.04 14.83
C SER A 98 -12.12 -3.96 13.79
N ALA A 99 -12.70 -4.34 12.66
CA ALA A 99 -13.10 -3.44 11.58
C ALA A 99 -14.44 -2.75 11.84
N GLN A 100 -15.23 -3.21 12.83
CA GLN A 100 -16.54 -2.64 13.12
C GLN A 100 -16.41 -1.16 13.55
N GLY A 101 -17.25 -0.31 12.96
CA GLY A 101 -17.28 1.13 13.24
C GLY A 101 -16.10 1.94 12.69
N LEU A 102 -15.17 1.33 11.95
CA LEU A 102 -14.07 2.05 11.33
C LEU A 102 -14.53 2.72 10.03
N HIS A 103 -14.04 3.95 9.82
CA HIS A 103 -14.12 4.57 8.51
C HIS A 103 -13.21 3.83 7.53
N ARG A 104 -13.72 3.55 6.33
CA ARG A 104 -13.02 2.84 5.26
C ARG A 104 -13.54 3.25 3.91
N PHE A 105 -12.75 3.02 2.90
CA PHE A 105 -13.12 3.31 1.52
C PHE A 105 -13.57 2.03 0.82
N GLN A 106 -14.61 2.14 0.00
CA GLN A 106 -14.97 1.10 -0.96
C GLN A 106 -14.07 1.22 -2.18
N ILE A 107 -13.78 0.09 -2.82
CA ILE A 107 -13.07 0.07 -4.09
C ILE A 107 -13.97 0.62 -5.20
N ASP A 108 -13.41 1.42 -6.11
CA ASP A 108 -14.14 1.89 -7.27
C ASP A 108 -14.25 0.77 -8.31
N SER A 109 -15.48 0.41 -8.66
CA SER A 109 -15.77 -0.61 -9.67
C SER A 109 -15.72 -0.06 -11.10
N ASP A 110 -15.89 1.26 -11.27
CA ASP A 110 -15.89 1.92 -12.57
C ASP A 110 -14.99 3.17 -12.58
N PRO A 111 -13.68 2.99 -12.78
CA PRO A 111 -12.73 4.11 -12.80
C PRO A 111 -12.93 5.05 -13.99
N TYR A 112 -13.70 4.66 -15.00
CA TYR A 112 -13.95 5.48 -16.19
C TYR A 112 -15.07 6.50 -15.99
N HIS A 113 -15.83 6.39 -14.93
CA HIS A 113 -16.98 7.26 -14.68
C HIS A 113 -16.60 8.74 -14.54
N PHE A 114 -15.40 9.01 -13.99
CA PHE A 114 -14.88 10.37 -13.81
C PHE A 114 -13.48 10.53 -14.42
N PRO A 115 -13.22 11.67 -15.11
CA PRO A 115 -11.94 11.90 -15.77
C PRO A 115 -10.82 12.35 -14.84
N LYS A 116 -11.10 12.48 -13.54
CA LYS A 116 -10.15 12.98 -12.55
C LYS A 116 -10.10 12.09 -11.31
N ALA A 117 -8.90 12.01 -10.74
CA ALA A 117 -8.64 11.38 -9.47
C ALA A 117 -8.26 12.43 -8.40
N ILE A 118 -8.58 12.12 -7.16
CA ILE A 118 -8.12 12.85 -5.99
C ILE A 118 -6.92 12.09 -5.42
N LEU A 119 -5.77 12.76 -5.36
CA LEU A 119 -4.57 12.25 -4.76
C LEU A 119 -4.47 12.76 -3.32
N VAL A 120 -4.06 11.88 -2.41
CA VAL A 120 -3.90 12.24 -1.00
C VAL A 120 -2.55 11.74 -0.49
N ASP A 121 -1.78 12.65 0.11
CA ASP A 121 -0.53 12.29 0.81
C ASP A 121 -0.80 11.26 1.90
N PRO A 122 -0.02 10.17 1.99
CA PRO A 122 -0.26 9.08 2.94
C PRO A 122 -0.19 9.51 4.41
N ASN A 123 0.45 10.63 4.71
CA ASN A 123 0.47 11.22 6.06
C ASN A 123 -0.65 12.24 6.29
N GLY A 124 -1.53 12.46 5.31
CA GLY A 124 -2.63 13.41 5.39
C GLY A 124 -2.18 14.87 5.44
N LYS A 125 -1.02 15.19 4.85
CA LYS A 125 -0.49 16.56 4.81
C LYS A 125 -1.12 17.41 3.72
N GLY A 126 -1.61 16.78 2.65
CA GLY A 126 -2.21 17.49 1.54
C GLY A 126 -2.99 16.56 0.61
N TYR A 127 -3.73 17.16 -0.30
CA TYR A 127 -4.42 16.48 -1.38
C TYR A 127 -4.56 17.39 -2.61
N GLY A 128 -4.74 16.78 -3.77
CA GLY A 128 -4.95 17.50 -5.01
C GLY A 128 -5.79 16.72 -6.00
N GLU A 129 -6.42 17.41 -6.94
CA GLU A 129 -7.21 16.81 -8.01
C GLU A 129 -6.40 16.81 -9.32
N MET A 130 -6.38 15.68 -10.02
CA MET A 130 -5.61 15.49 -11.22
C MET A 130 -6.37 14.69 -12.26
N ALA A 131 -6.27 15.11 -13.52
CA ALA A 131 -6.80 14.30 -14.62
C ALA A 131 -5.94 13.05 -14.83
N PHE A 132 -6.57 11.95 -15.25
CA PHE A 132 -5.88 10.71 -15.57
C PHE A 132 -6.45 10.04 -16.82
N ASN A 133 -5.69 9.12 -17.38
CA ASN A 133 -6.14 8.13 -18.34
C ASN A 133 -5.88 6.74 -17.79
N ILE A 134 -6.53 5.73 -18.35
CA ILE A 134 -6.10 4.35 -18.16
C ILE A 134 -4.84 4.16 -19.02
N HIS A 135 -3.84 3.48 -18.47
CA HIS A 135 -2.60 3.21 -19.18
C HIS A 135 -2.86 2.34 -20.42
N ALA A 136 -2.31 2.75 -21.56
CA ALA A 136 -2.68 2.18 -22.87
C ALA A 136 -2.31 0.69 -23.02
N GLU A 137 -1.19 0.26 -22.42
CA GLU A 137 -0.69 -1.11 -22.54
C GLU A 137 -1.05 -2.01 -21.35
N ASN A 138 -1.48 -1.41 -20.23
CA ASN A 138 -1.82 -2.15 -19.02
C ASN A 138 -2.94 -1.45 -18.25
N ASP A 139 -4.16 -1.90 -18.42
CA ASP A 139 -5.39 -1.32 -17.84
C ASP A 139 -5.47 -1.41 -16.30
N GLN A 140 -4.53 -2.12 -15.68
CA GLN A 140 -4.37 -2.15 -14.22
C GLN A 140 -3.75 -0.86 -13.67
N TYR A 141 -3.23 0.01 -14.54
CA TYR A 141 -2.66 1.29 -14.12
C TYR A 141 -3.45 2.46 -14.67
N ILE A 142 -3.48 3.52 -13.87
CA ILE A 142 -3.88 4.85 -14.33
C ILE A 142 -2.63 5.70 -14.52
N GLU A 143 -2.61 6.47 -15.60
CA GLU A 143 -1.58 7.45 -15.91
C GLU A 143 -2.09 8.84 -15.59
N LEU A 144 -1.41 9.54 -14.69
CA LEU A 144 -1.74 10.91 -14.33
C LEU A 144 -1.28 11.86 -15.44
N LYS A 145 -2.17 12.74 -15.87
CA LYS A 145 -1.81 13.77 -16.85
C LYS A 145 -0.94 14.84 -16.18
N SER A 146 0.22 15.13 -16.76
CA SER A 146 1.03 16.26 -16.34
C SER A 146 0.23 17.57 -16.43
N GLY A 147 0.13 18.31 -15.34
CA GLY A 147 -0.63 19.56 -15.28
C GLY A 147 -0.54 20.21 -13.92
N ILE A 148 -1.15 21.40 -13.81
CA ILE A 148 -1.23 22.12 -12.54
C ILE A 148 -2.20 21.36 -11.63
N ILE A 149 -1.69 20.86 -10.51
CA ILE A 149 -2.52 20.28 -9.47
C ILE A 149 -3.32 21.39 -8.81
N ARG A 150 -4.64 21.32 -8.91
CA ARG A 150 -5.51 22.21 -8.14
C ARG A 150 -5.62 21.65 -6.73
N SER A 151 -4.84 22.22 -5.83
CA SER A 151 -4.99 21.97 -4.40
C SER A 151 -5.90 23.02 -3.79
N LEU A 152 -6.87 22.58 -2.98
CA LEU A 152 -7.72 23.47 -2.18
C LEU A 152 -7.05 23.89 -0.85
N SER A 153 -5.89 23.29 -0.52
CA SER A 153 -5.20 23.49 0.76
C SER A 153 -3.76 24.00 0.65
N GLY A 154 -3.36 24.53 -0.52
CA GLY A 154 -1.99 24.99 -0.78
C GLY A 154 -1.29 24.20 -1.89
N GLU A 155 0.04 24.30 -1.97
CA GLU A 155 0.82 23.54 -2.94
C GLU A 155 0.81 22.05 -2.58
N PHE A 156 0.32 21.20 -3.50
CA PHE A 156 0.40 19.76 -3.43
C PHE A 156 1.24 19.26 -4.61
N THR A 157 2.20 18.43 -4.33
CA THR A 157 3.01 17.76 -5.36
C THR A 157 2.85 16.25 -5.19
N GLN A 158 2.42 15.57 -6.26
CA GLN A 158 2.25 14.12 -6.22
C GLN A 158 3.58 13.41 -5.93
N SER A 159 3.50 12.37 -5.15
CA SER A 159 4.65 11.54 -4.79
C SER A 159 4.30 10.05 -4.76
N THR A 160 5.32 9.24 -4.96
CA THR A 160 5.20 7.78 -4.83
C THR A 160 4.67 7.40 -3.43
N GLY A 161 3.59 6.65 -3.40
CA GLY A 161 2.89 6.26 -2.19
C GLY A 161 1.60 7.03 -1.92
N ASP A 162 1.32 8.11 -2.68
CA ASP A 162 0.04 8.82 -2.56
C ASP A 162 -1.12 7.87 -2.90
N PHE A 163 -2.18 7.99 -2.13
CA PHE A 163 -3.42 7.25 -2.39
C PHE A 163 -4.26 7.98 -3.43
N THR A 164 -4.90 7.20 -4.30
CA THR A 164 -5.78 7.72 -5.34
C THR A 164 -7.23 7.33 -5.08
N PHE A 165 -8.12 8.30 -5.24
CA PHE A 165 -9.56 8.14 -5.06
C PHE A 165 -10.31 8.71 -6.27
N SER A 166 -11.49 8.16 -6.55
CA SER A 166 -12.41 8.77 -7.51
C SER A 166 -13.03 10.05 -6.94
N GLN A 167 -13.66 10.84 -7.79
CA GLN A 167 -14.39 12.04 -7.36
C GLN A 167 -15.60 11.72 -6.46
N THR A 168 -16.08 10.49 -6.46
CA THR A 168 -17.12 9.98 -5.54
C THR A 168 -16.55 9.49 -4.21
N GLY A 169 -15.23 9.52 -4.04
CA GLY A 169 -14.57 9.11 -2.80
C GLY A 169 -14.34 7.60 -2.67
N HIS A 170 -14.41 6.83 -3.77
CA HIS A 170 -14.01 5.44 -3.77
C HIS A 170 -12.51 5.30 -4.00
N PHE A 171 -11.93 4.26 -3.42
CA PHE A 171 -10.51 3.97 -3.57
C PHE A 171 -10.21 3.43 -4.97
N LEU A 172 -9.28 4.07 -5.67
CA LEU A 172 -8.79 3.65 -6.98
C LEU A 172 -7.50 2.85 -6.88
N GLY A 173 -6.56 3.28 -6.03
CA GLY A 173 -5.26 2.63 -5.93
C GLY A 173 -4.18 3.47 -5.25
N VAL A 174 -2.92 3.14 -5.54
CA VAL A 174 -1.73 3.76 -4.94
C VAL A 174 -0.74 4.18 -6.03
N LEU A 175 -0.15 5.36 -5.92
CA LEU A 175 0.93 5.81 -6.79
C LEU A 175 2.18 4.96 -6.57
N VAL A 176 2.58 4.24 -7.60
CA VAL A 176 3.80 3.40 -7.59
C VAL A 176 5.02 4.16 -8.11
N ASN A 177 4.79 5.22 -8.88
CA ASN A 177 5.77 6.24 -9.25
C ASN A 177 5.05 7.60 -9.39
N ARG A 178 5.72 8.65 -9.88
CA ARG A 178 5.14 10.00 -9.98
C ARG A 178 3.92 10.10 -10.89
N ASN A 179 3.84 9.25 -11.91
CA ASN A 179 2.85 9.39 -12.98
C ASN A 179 1.84 8.25 -13.02
N HIS A 180 2.12 7.13 -12.35
CA HIS A 180 1.29 5.94 -12.47
C HIS A 180 0.82 5.46 -11.10
N ALA A 181 -0.48 5.17 -10.99
CA ALA A 181 -1.05 4.46 -9.85
C ALA A 181 -1.54 3.08 -10.29
N ILE A 182 -1.21 2.07 -9.49
CA ILE A 182 -1.80 0.73 -9.64
C ILE A 182 -3.23 0.77 -9.14
N ARG A 183 -4.16 0.28 -9.94
CA ARG A 183 -5.54 0.02 -9.55
C ARG A 183 -5.60 -1.29 -8.76
N LEU A 184 -6.45 -1.31 -7.76
CA LEU A 184 -6.64 -2.48 -6.92
C LEU A 184 -8.13 -2.87 -6.94
N PRO A 185 -8.58 -3.57 -8.00
CA PRO A 185 -9.99 -3.93 -8.15
C PRO A 185 -10.43 -4.98 -7.12
N ASP A 186 -9.49 -5.74 -6.60
CA ASP A 186 -9.67 -6.64 -5.47
C ASP A 186 -8.38 -6.71 -4.63
N LEU A 187 -8.52 -7.03 -3.34
CA LEU A 187 -7.42 -7.08 -2.39
C LEU A 187 -6.97 -8.50 -2.05
N SER A 188 -7.52 -9.50 -2.72
CA SER A 188 -7.05 -10.88 -2.58
C SER A 188 -5.69 -11.07 -3.25
N SER A 189 -4.82 -11.83 -2.61
CA SER A 189 -3.50 -12.13 -3.18
C SER A 189 -2.97 -13.49 -2.72
N PRO A 190 -2.31 -14.24 -3.61
CA PRO A 190 -1.62 -15.47 -3.26
C PRO A 190 -0.25 -15.22 -2.59
N TYR A 191 0.27 -14.00 -2.63
CA TYR A 191 1.62 -13.65 -2.16
C TYR A 191 1.61 -13.27 -0.68
N LYS A 192 1.28 -14.23 0.19
CA LYS A 192 1.18 -14.05 1.63
C LYS A 192 2.52 -14.31 2.34
N MET A 193 2.81 -13.47 3.33
CA MET A 193 3.95 -13.57 4.21
C MET A 193 3.46 -13.57 5.66
N PRO A 194 3.59 -14.69 6.40
CA PRO A 194 3.28 -14.72 7.83
C PRO A 194 4.32 -13.93 8.62
N LEU A 195 3.91 -13.36 9.74
CA LEU A 195 4.71 -12.50 10.61
C LEU A 195 4.80 -13.06 12.03
N GLY A 196 5.65 -12.44 12.87
CA GLY A 196 5.83 -12.84 14.26
C GLY A 196 6.43 -14.23 14.38
N ASP A 197 5.86 -15.05 15.25
CA ASP A 197 6.33 -16.42 15.51
C ASP A 197 6.19 -17.37 14.30
N SER A 198 5.36 -17.00 13.34
CA SER A 198 5.14 -17.76 12.11
C SER A 198 6.01 -17.27 10.94
N PHE A 199 6.88 -16.29 11.16
CA PHE A 199 7.78 -15.80 10.12
C PHE A 199 8.81 -16.86 9.74
N ASP A 200 8.94 -17.10 8.44
CA ASP A 200 9.87 -18.10 7.88
C ASP A 200 10.83 -17.40 6.90
N PRO A 201 12.13 -17.29 7.24
CA PRO A 201 13.12 -16.62 6.40
C PRO A 201 13.33 -17.30 5.04
N GLU A 202 13.28 -18.64 4.96
CA GLU A 202 13.49 -19.37 3.71
C GLU A 202 12.32 -19.15 2.76
N ARG A 203 11.10 -19.33 3.26
CA ARG A 203 9.87 -19.05 2.50
C ARG A 203 9.81 -17.60 2.05
N THR A 204 10.21 -16.65 2.91
CA THR A 204 10.27 -15.22 2.59
C THR A 204 11.29 -14.94 1.49
N SER A 205 12.45 -15.59 1.51
CA SER A 205 13.47 -15.46 0.47
C SER A 205 12.98 -15.97 -0.89
N LEU A 206 12.29 -17.12 -0.91
CA LEU A 206 11.68 -17.66 -2.13
C LEU A 206 10.60 -16.73 -2.69
N LEU A 207 9.69 -16.26 -1.83
CA LEU A 207 8.66 -15.30 -2.20
C LEU A 207 9.28 -14.02 -2.76
N SER A 208 10.29 -13.46 -2.10
CA SER A 208 11.01 -12.27 -2.57
C SER A 208 11.60 -12.44 -3.96
N SER A 209 12.11 -13.64 -4.28
CA SER A 209 12.64 -13.95 -5.61
C SER A 209 11.56 -13.95 -6.69
N ILE A 210 10.35 -14.46 -6.36
CA ILE A 210 9.19 -14.43 -7.24
C ILE A 210 8.74 -12.99 -7.48
N LEU A 211 8.61 -12.20 -6.41
CA LEU A 211 8.15 -10.81 -6.47
C LEU A 211 9.13 -9.91 -7.23
N GLU A 212 10.45 -10.09 -7.03
CA GLU A 212 11.47 -9.35 -7.78
C GLU A 212 11.37 -9.62 -9.27
N ARG A 213 11.09 -10.86 -9.67
CA ARG A 213 10.88 -11.24 -11.06
C ARG A 213 9.64 -10.56 -11.64
N LYS A 214 8.54 -10.52 -10.87
CA LYS A 214 7.30 -9.80 -11.26
C LYS A 214 7.56 -8.31 -11.50
N VAL A 215 8.24 -7.62 -10.58
CA VAL A 215 8.57 -6.19 -10.76
C VAL A 215 9.43 -6.00 -12.01
N ARG A 216 10.41 -6.86 -12.24
CA ARG A 216 11.34 -6.73 -13.38
C ARG A 216 10.66 -6.81 -14.75
N ILE A 217 9.54 -7.53 -14.87
CA ILE A 217 8.79 -7.64 -16.14
C ILE A 217 7.77 -6.52 -16.36
N LEU A 218 7.59 -5.62 -15.40
CA LEU A 218 6.76 -4.43 -15.64
C LEU A 218 7.40 -3.56 -16.73
N ASN A 219 6.57 -2.86 -17.51
CA ASN A 219 7.04 -1.92 -18.51
C ASN A 219 7.96 -0.87 -17.86
N ALA A 220 8.95 -0.39 -18.62
CA ALA A 220 9.96 0.57 -18.13
C ALA A 220 9.34 1.85 -17.54
N GLU A 221 8.22 2.29 -18.09
CA GLU A 221 7.47 3.47 -17.62
C GLU A 221 6.83 3.29 -16.23
N LEU A 222 6.59 2.04 -15.82
CA LEU A 222 5.98 1.70 -14.55
C LEU A 222 6.99 1.55 -13.39
N HIS A 223 8.28 1.65 -13.68
CA HIS A 223 9.37 1.58 -12.68
C HIS A 223 9.62 2.86 -11.88
#